data_4560c7dd26d59b64bfcc04bf633f3d39
#
_entry.id   4560c7dd26d59b64bfcc04bf633f3d39
#
_cell.length_a   1.000
_cell.length_b   1.000
_cell.length_c   1.000
_cell.angle_alpha   90.00
_cell.angle_beta   90.00
_cell.angle_gamma   90.00
#
_symmetry.space_group_name_H-M   'P 1'
#
loop_
_entity.id
_entity.type
_entity.pdbx_description
1 polymer ?
#
loop_
_entity_poly.entity_id
_entity_poly.type
_entity_poly.pdbx_seq_one_letter_code
_entity_poly.pdbx_strand_id
1 'polypeptide(L)'
;EIRYLYKENGGMHTAHNAAYANIDTELNVCIDSDDALADGAVRCIVDLWEKTDRRKYAGIIGLDADMSTGKVIGTGFPEDMKETTLAGFYDAGGSGDKKLVYRTDIMKELPPYPVFEGEKYVSLGWKYQLCDQKYKLVTTNTVLCNVEYQPDGSSRNMLRQYLRNPQGFAFIRKENLKYIKDWKRNVIDVIHYCSSSQIVLKRQ
;
A
#
# COMPACT_ATOMS: atom_id res chain seq x y z
N GLU A 1 3.43 20.89 13.07
CA GLU A 1 2.41 20.53 14.07
C GLU A 1 2.34 18.99 14.15
N ILE A 2 2.32 18.44 15.39
CA ILE A 2 2.13 17.03 15.64
C ILE A 2 0.72 16.84 16.20
N ARG A 3 -0.07 15.96 15.58
CA ARG A 3 -1.38 15.55 16.06
C ARG A 3 -1.32 14.09 16.48
N TYR A 4 -1.59 13.81 17.74
CA TYR A 4 -1.68 12.44 18.24
C TYR A 4 -3.12 11.96 18.21
N LEU A 5 -3.33 10.80 17.55
CA LEU A 5 -4.64 10.14 17.48
C LEU A 5 -4.53 8.73 18.06
N TYR A 6 -5.09 8.55 19.25
CA TYR A 6 -5.19 7.21 19.85
C TYR A 6 -6.40 6.46 19.31
N LYS A 7 -6.21 5.20 18.97
CA LYS A 7 -7.29 4.23 18.73
C LYS A 7 -6.86 2.85 19.18
N GLU A 8 -7.83 2.02 19.56
CA GLU A 8 -7.57 0.61 19.86
C GLU A 8 -7.02 -0.13 18.63
N ASN A 9 -6.16 -1.13 18.87
CA ASN A 9 -5.55 -1.92 17.81
C ASN A 9 -6.59 -2.78 17.07
N GLY A 10 -7.06 -2.30 15.95
CA GLY A 10 -7.91 -3.01 14.99
C GLY A 10 -7.19 -3.42 13.71
N GLY A 11 -5.86 -3.34 13.69
CA GLY A 11 -5.02 -3.60 12.52
C GLY A 11 -4.71 -2.35 11.70
N MET A 12 -3.67 -2.42 10.87
CA MET A 12 -3.11 -1.31 10.10
C MET A 12 -4.17 -0.61 9.23
N HIS A 13 -5.02 -1.37 8.55
CA HIS A 13 -6.09 -0.83 7.69
C HIS A 13 -7.07 0.08 8.45
N THR A 14 -7.37 -0.23 9.72
CA THR A 14 -8.24 0.63 10.55
C THR A 14 -7.51 1.89 11.01
N ALA A 15 -6.17 1.84 11.20
CA ALA A 15 -5.38 3.02 11.46
C ALA A 15 -5.33 3.95 10.24
N HIS A 16 -5.20 3.40 9.03
CA HIS A 16 -5.32 4.16 7.78
C HIS A 16 -6.69 4.82 7.63
N ASN A 17 -7.79 4.12 7.94
CA ASN A 17 -9.12 4.73 7.93
C ASN A 17 -9.18 5.94 8.87
N ALA A 18 -8.67 5.81 10.09
CA ALA A 18 -8.63 6.90 11.06
C ALA A 18 -7.71 8.06 10.59
N ALA A 19 -6.56 7.75 10.01
CA ALA A 19 -5.66 8.76 9.46
C ALA A 19 -6.33 9.54 8.33
N TYR A 20 -6.87 8.88 7.31
CA TYR A 20 -7.57 9.55 6.21
C TYR A 20 -8.75 10.42 6.66
N ALA A 21 -9.45 10.05 7.71
CA ALA A 21 -10.52 10.86 8.27
C ALA A 21 -10.01 12.17 8.92
N ASN A 22 -8.75 12.21 9.36
CA ASN A 22 -8.20 13.31 10.16
C ASN A 22 -7.11 14.14 9.47
N ILE A 23 -6.63 13.76 8.29
CA ILE A 23 -5.66 14.55 7.51
C ILE A 23 -6.40 15.45 6.52
N ASP A 24 -5.85 16.64 6.28
CA ASP A 24 -6.39 17.68 5.38
C ASP A 24 -5.32 18.30 4.45
N THR A 25 -4.09 17.78 4.51
CA THR A 25 -3.00 18.18 3.61
C THR A 25 -3.23 17.68 2.19
N GLU A 26 -2.67 18.37 1.19
CA GLU A 26 -2.81 18.00 -0.22
C GLU A 26 -2.24 16.60 -0.52
N LEU A 27 -1.05 16.31 0.01
CA LEU A 27 -0.39 15.02 -0.08
C LEU A 27 -0.30 14.35 1.28
N ASN A 28 -0.30 13.04 1.27
CA ASN A 28 -0.02 12.21 2.44
C ASN A 28 0.96 11.09 2.09
N VAL A 29 1.74 10.69 3.08
CA VAL A 29 2.64 9.53 3.03
C VAL A 29 2.52 8.79 4.36
N CYS A 30 2.45 7.47 4.31
CA CYS A 30 2.51 6.64 5.50
C CYS A 30 3.96 6.25 5.77
N ILE A 31 4.40 6.45 7.00
CA ILE A 31 5.70 6.00 7.51
C ILE A 31 5.41 5.13 8.72
N ASP A 32 5.87 3.90 8.70
CA ASP A 32 5.72 2.98 9.83
C ASP A 32 6.60 3.44 11.00
N SER A 33 6.26 3.03 12.21
CA SER A 33 6.92 3.54 13.43
C SER A 33 8.39 3.14 13.57
N ASP A 34 8.83 2.15 12.82
CA ASP A 34 10.19 1.64 12.73
C ASP A 34 10.95 2.17 11.49
N ASP A 35 10.26 2.92 10.61
CA ASP A 35 10.82 3.52 9.42
C ASP A 35 11.16 5.00 9.62
N ALA A 36 11.94 5.57 8.70
CA ALA A 36 12.24 7.00 8.64
C ALA A 36 12.22 7.53 7.22
N LEU A 37 11.72 8.77 7.04
CA LEU A 37 11.94 9.47 5.77
C LEU A 37 13.44 9.66 5.52
N ALA A 38 13.87 9.44 4.28
CA ALA A 38 15.24 9.69 3.89
C ALA A 38 15.55 11.21 3.90
N ASP A 39 16.82 11.56 4.09
CA ASP A 39 17.26 12.95 4.06
C ASP A 39 16.88 13.61 2.72
N GLY A 40 16.23 14.76 2.81
CA GLY A 40 15.75 15.49 1.64
C GLY A 40 14.48 14.94 0.97
N ALA A 41 13.90 13.81 1.45
CA ALA A 41 12.71 13.20 0.85
C ALA A 41 11.54 14.18 0.75
N VAL A 42 11.23 14.93 1.81
CA VAL A 42 10.14 15.92 1.80
C VAL A 42 10.38 16.98 0.72
N ARG A 43 11.61 17.49 0.61
CA ARG A 43 11.97 18.47 -0.43
C ARG A 43 11.78 17.87 -1.82
N CYS A 44 12.26 16.64 -2.06
CA CYS A 44 12.08 15.96 -3.33
C CYS A 44 10.60 15.80 -3.70
N ILE A 45 9.77 15.37 -2.73
CA ILE A 45 8.32 15.22 -2.93
C ILE A 45 7.68 16.56 -3.33
N VAL A 46 7.98 17.62 -2.60
CA VAL A 46 7.42 18.96 -2.87
C VAL A 46 7.87 19.46 -4.24
N ASP A 47 9.19 19.47 -4.50
CA ASP A 47 9.77 20.00 -5.75
C ASP A 47 9.27 19.23 -6.99
N LEU A 48 9.07 17.91 -6.86
CA LEU A 48 8.52 17.08 -7.93
C LEU A 48 7.02 17.37 -8.13
N TRP A 49 6.28 17.46 -7.03
CA TRP A 49 4.84 17.69 -7.07
C TRP A 49 4.47 19.07 -7.62
N GLU A 50 5.26 20.11 -7.31
CA GLU A 50 5.06 21.46 -7.86
C GLU A 50 5.21 21.52 -9.39
N LYS A 51 6.00 20.62 -9.98
CA LYS A 51 6.24 20.50 -11.43
C LYS A 51 5.25 19.55 -12.11
N THR A 52 4.37 18.90 -11.35
CA THR A 52 3.46 17.85 -11.83
C THR A 52 2.08 18.44 -12.15
N ASP A 53 1.45 17.97 -13.23
CA ASP A 53 0.02 18.25 -13.44
C ASP A 53 -0.83 17.50 -12.42
N ARG A 54 -1.19 18.20 -11.37
CA ARG A 54 -1.93 17.67 -10.21
C ARG A 54 -3.29 17.06 -10.56
N ARG A 55 -3.85 17.38 -11.73
CA ARG A 55 -5.13 16.82 -12.18
C ARG A 55 -4.99 15.45 -12.81
N LYS A 56 -3.80 15.15 -13.35
CA LYS A 56 -3.50 13.90 -14.05
C LYS A 56 -3.09 12.77 -13.11
N TYR A 57 -2.42 13.09 -11.99
CA TYR A 57 -1.77 12.09 -11.15
C TYR A 57 -2.40 12.00 -9.76
N ALA A 58 -2.36 10.79 -9.18
CA ALA A 58 -2.76 10.55 -7.80
C ALA A 58 -1.64 10.85 -6.79
N GLY A 59 -0.41 11.08 -7.25
CA GLY A 59 0.72 11.31 -6.37
C GLY A 59 2.05 10.87 -6.97
N ILE A 60 2.96 10.44 -6.11
CA ILE A 60 4.34 10.08 -6.44
C ILE A 60 4.62 8.67 -5.92
N ILE A 61 5.43 7.92 -6.67
CA ILE A 61 6.01 6.65 -6.24
C ILE A 61 7.55 6.78 -6.27
N GLY A 62 8.19 6.50 -5.15
CA GLY A 62 9.64 6.56 -4.99
C GLY A 62 10.22 5.29 -4.40
N LEU A 63 11.51 5.31 -4.13
CA LEU A 63 12.23 4.14 -3.66
C LEU A 63 12.24 4.07 -2.13
N ASP A 64 12.25 2.84 -1.64
CA ASP A 64 12.64 2.50 -0.27
C ASP A 64 14.06 1.95 -0.25
N ALA A 65 14.80 2.23 0.81
CA ALA A 65 16.12 1.65 1.07
C ALA A 65 16.14 0.94 2.43
N ASP A 66 16.92 -0.11 2.53
CA ASP A 66 17.18 -0.80 3.79
C ASP A 66 17.99 0.11 4.72
N MET A 67 17.47 0.39 5.90
CA MET A 67 18.05 1.33 6.86
C MET A 67 19.46 0.92 7.32
N SER A 68 19.71 -0.39 7.42
CA SER A 68 20.98 -0.93 7.91
C SER A 68 22.08 -0.91 6.87
N THR A 69 21.74 -1.05 5.59
CA THR A 69 22.72 -1.18 4.48
C THR A 69 22.74 0.02 3.55
N GLY A 70 21.72 0.87 3.59
CA GLY A 70 21.52 1.97 2.64
C GLY A 70 21.18 1.53 1.21
N LYS A 71 20.98 0.22 0.97
CA LYS A 71 20.71 -0.30 -0.37
C LYS A 71 19.24 -0.16 -0.71
N VAL A 72 18.96 0.24 -1.96
CA VAL A 72 17.60 0.27 -2.50
C VAL A 72 16.96 -1.13 -2.41
N ILE A 73 15.72 -1.17 -1.95
CA ILE A 73 14.93 -2.40 -1.85
C ILE A 73 14.33 -2.71 -3.22
N GLY A 74 14.74 -3.85 -3.79
CA GLY A 74 14.31 -4.29 -5.11
C GLY A 74 14.93 -3.47 -6.25
N THR A 75 14.10 -3.11 -7.25
CA THR A 75 14.56 -2.42 -8.47
C THR A 75 14.13 -0.96 -8.48
N GLY A 76 14.90 -0.11 -9.13
CA GLY A 76 14.50 1.24 -9.50
C GLY A 76 13.53 1.27 -10.68
N PHE A 77 13.09 2.48 -11.04
CA PHE A 77 12.29 2.71 -12.24
C PHE A 77 13.19 2.87 -13.45
N PRO A 78 12.86 2.24 -14.60
CA PRO A 78 13.52 2.52 -15.87
C PRO A 78 13.53 4.03 -16.19
N GLU A 79 14.58 4.52 -16.86
CA GLU A 79 14.73 5.96 -17.15
C GLU A 79 13.58 6.54 -17.99
N ASP A 80 12.95 5.73 -18.82
CA ASP A 80 11.81 6.09 -19.67
C ASP A 80 10.46 5.97 -18.94
N MET A 81 10.40 5.30 -17.80
CA MET A 81 9.20 5.17 -16.98
C MET A 81 9.00 6.43 -16.11
N LYS A 82 8.41 7.48 -16.67
CA LYS A 82 8.13 8.74 -15.94
C LYS A 82 6.84 8.68 -15.12
N GLU A 83 5.95 7.76 -15.42
CA GLU A 83 4.68 7.54 -14.74
C GLU A 83 4.32 6.06 -14.75
N THR A 84 3.70 5.57 -13.71
CA THR A 84 3.20 4.20 -13.61
C THR A 84 2.04 4.12 -12.61
N THR A 85 1.33 3.01 -12.58
CA THR A 85 0.53 2.60 -11.41
C THR A 85 1.39 1.70 -10.53
N LEU A 86 1.00 1.48 -9.27
CA LEU A 86 1.72 0.53 -8.42
C LEU A 86 1.69 -0.89 -9.04
N ALA A 87 0.52 -1.33 -9.50
CA ALA A 87 0.39 -2.61 -10.19
C ALA A 87 1.22 -2.65 -11.48
N GLY A 88 1.18 -1.59 -12.28
CA GLY A 88 1.92 -1.48 -13.54
C GLY A 88 3.44 -1.58 -13.38
N PHE A 89 3.98 -1.05 -12.27
CA PHE A 89 5.40 -1.23 -11.95
C PHE A 89 5.77 -2.70 -11.76
N TYR A 90 4.98 -3.44 -10.97
CA TYR A 90 5.23 -4.87 -10.74
C TYR A 90 4.95 -5.72 -11.98
N ASP A 91 3.92 -5.40 -12.75
CA ASP A 91 3.61 -6.10 -14.01
C ASP A 91 4.69 -5.90 -15.08
N ALA A 92 5.42 -4.77 -15.02
CA ALA A 92 6.60 -4.51 -15.86
C ALA A 92 7.88 -5.22 -15.34
N GLY A 93 7.81 -6.06 -14.32
CA GLY A 93 8.94 -6.79 -13.76
C GLY A 93 9.66 -6.06 -12.61
N GLY A 94 9.10 -4.97 -12.12
CA GLY A 94 9.60 -4.28 -10.94
C GLY A 94 9.49 -5.13 -9.67
N SER A 95 10.34 -4.84 -8.69
CA SER A 95 10.40 -5.59 -7.43
C SER A 95 10.72 -4.71 -6.23
N GLY A 96 10.45 -5.26 -5.02
CA GLY A 96 10.71 -4.60 -3.74
C GLY A 96 9.69 -3.51 -3.40
N ASP A 97 9.64 -3.17 -2.11
CA ASP A 97 8.71 -2.17 -1.60
C ASP A 97 9.03 -0.78 -2.17
N LYS A 98 8.00 0.05 -2.30
CA LYS A 98 8.09 1.40 -2.83
C LYS A 98 7.34 2.37 -1.94
N LYS A 99 7.91 3.54 -1.72
CA LYS A 99 7.24 4.60 -0.97
C LYS A 99 6.20 5.29 -1.82
N LEU A 100 4.98 5.29 -1.30
CA LEU A 100 3.80 5.85 -1.97
C LEU A 100 3.40 7.15 -1.29
N VAL A 101 3.31 8.21 -2.07
CA VAL A 101 2.80 9.51 -1.66
C VAL A 101 1.54 9.78 -2.45
N TYR A 102 0.41 9.91 -1.79
CA TYR A 102 -0.87 10.07 -2.47
C TYR A 102 -1.51 11.43 -2.23
N ARG A 103 -2.31 11.86 -3.17
CA ARG A 103 -3.26 12.95 -2.96
C ARG A 103 -4.30 12.52 -1.93
N THR A 104 -4.48 13.35 -0.93
CA THR A 104 -5.38 13.06 0.19
C THR A 104 -6.84 13.04 -0.22
N ASP A 105 -7.26 13.94 -1.12
CA ASP A 105 -8.63 13.99 -1.64
C ASP A 105 -9.01 12.69 -2.35
N ILE A 106 -8.13 12.16 -3.23
CA ILE A 106 -8.35 10.89 -3.93
C ILE A 106 -8.50 9.75 -2.92
N MET A 107 -7.60 9.68 -1.92
CA MET A 107 -7.64 8.59 -0.94
C MET A 107 -8.87 8.67 -0.02
N LYS A 108 -9.42 9.87 0.20
CA LYS A 108 -10.69 10.07 0.93
C LYS A 108 -11.93 9.72 0.11
N GLU A 109 -11.93 9.96 -1.19
CA GLU A 109 -13.04 9.59 -2.09
C GLU A 109 -13.18 8.07 -2.26
N LEU A 110 -12.07 7.33 -2.14
CA LEU A 110 -12.11 5.87 -2.20
C LEU A 110 -12.76 5.29 -0.94
N PRO A 111 -13.51 4.16 -1.06
CA PRO A 111 -14.18 3.55 0.08
C PRO A 111 -13.19 3.26 1.22
N PRO A 112 -13.60 3.38 2.49
CA PRO A 112 -12.78 3.01 3.62
C PRO A 112 -12.50 1.50 3.58
N TYR A 113 -11.37 1.09 4.16
CA TYR A 113 -11.09 -0.34 4.33
C TYR A 113 -12.18 -1.00 5.15
N PRO A 114 -12.70 -2.16 4.73
CA PRO A 114 -13.68 -2.90 5.51
C PRO A 114 -13.06 -3.38 6.84
N VAL A 115 -13.92 -3.54 7.84
CA VAL A 115 -13.54 -4.04 9.15
C VAL A 115 -14.33 -5.33 9.40
N PHE A 116 -13.65 -6.40 9.76
CA PHE A 116 -14.25 -7.68 10.08
C PHE A 116 -14.08 -7.95 11.58
N GLU A 117 -15.15 -8.36 12.23
CA GLU A 117 -15.14 -8.63 13.66
C GLU A 117 -14.11 -9.73 14.01
N GLY A 118 -13.31 -9.48 15.03
CA GLY A 118 -12.24 -10.40 15.47
C GLY A 118 -11.02 -10.47 14.55
N GLU A 119 -10.98 -9.77 13.41
CA GLU A 119 -9.86 -9.75 12.47
C GLU A 119 -9.13 -8.41 12.47
N LYS A 120 -7.81 -8.47 12.28
CA LYS A 120 -6.92 -7.29 12.30
C LYS A 120 -6.13 -7.11 11.00
N TYR A 121 -6.56 -7.74 9.90
CA TYR A 121 -5.86 -7.65 8.63
C TYR A 121 -6.82 -7.50 7.45
N VAL A 122 -6.63 -6.41 6.72
CA VAL A 122 -7.06 -6.23 5.33
C VAL A 122 -5.88 -5.60 4.61
N SER A 123 -5.53 -6.11 3.43
CA SER A 123 -4.39 -5.60 2.66
C SER A 123 -4.59 -4.13 2.27
N LEU A 124 -3.60 -3.29 2.55
CA LEU A 124 -3.60 -1.89 2.12
C LEU A 124 -3.57 -1.76 0.59
N GLY A 125 -3.01 -2.75 -0.09
CA GLY A 125 -2.96 -2.82 -1.55
C GLY A 125 -4.32 -2.71 -2.24
N TRP A 126 -5.42 -3.07 -1.56
CA TRP A 126 -6.76 -2.93 -2.14
C TRP A 126 -7.09 -1.48 -2.52
N LYS A 127 -6.85 -0.54 -1.63
CA LYS A 127 -7.14 0.87 -1.90
C LYS A 127 -6.23 1.44 -2.98
N TYR A 128 -4.97 1.02 -3.00
CA TYR A 128 -4.02 1.37 -4.05
C TYR A 128 -4.45 0.79 -5.41
N GLN A 129 -4.95 -0.45 -5.43
CA GLN A 129 -5.50 -1.06 -6.65
C GLN A 129 -6.73 -0.31 -7.17
N LEU A 130 -7.60 0.19 -6.29
CA LEU A 130 -8.72 1.06 -6.70
C LEU A 130 -8.24 2.38 -7.30
N CYS A 131 -7.21 2.98 -6.71
CA CYS A 131 -6.58 4.19 -7.22
C CYS A 131 -5.99 3.95 -8.62
N ASP A 132 -5.29 2.84 -8.81
CA ASP A 132 -4.64 2.43 -10.06
C ASP A 132 -5.61 2.26 -11.24
N GLN A 133 -6.93 2.06 -10.96
CA GLN A 133 -7.94 1.99 -12.03
C GLN A 133 -8.20 3.34 -12.72
N LYS A 134 -7.87 4.44 -12.07
CA LYS A 134 -8.22 5.78 -12.52
C LYS A 134 -7.01 6.69 -12.74
N TYR A 135 -5.96 6.48 -11.96
CA TYR A 135 -4.84 7.39 -11.87
C TYR A 135 -3.50 6.68 -11.96
N LYS A 136 -2.49 7.41 -12.39
CA LYS A 136 -1.09 7.01 -12.29
C LYS A 136 -0.38 7.82 -11.21
N LEU A 137 0.83 7.39 -10.88
CA LEU A 137 1.79 8.06 -10.01
C LEU A 137 2.98 8.52 -10.84
N VAL A 138 3.54 9.66 -10.50
CA VAL A 138 4.83 10.13 -11.06
C VAL A 138 5.95 9.35 -10.38
N THR A 139 6.91 8.84 -11.16
CA THR A 139 8.03 8.06 -10.64
C THR A 139 9.21 8.92 -10.23
N THR A 140 9.94 8.51 -9.20
CA THR A 140 11.27 9.05 -8.88
C THR A 140 12.19 7.94 -8.39
N ASN A 141 13.45 7.96 -8.86
CA ASN A 141 14.50 7.08 -8.37
C ASN A 141 15.20 7.64 -7.10
N THR A 142 14.60 8.65 -6.47
CA THR A 142 15.04 9.12 -5.15
C THR A 142 14.55 8.17 -4.08
N VAL A 143 15.41 7.82 -3.13
CA VAL A 143 15.03 7.12 -1.90
C VAL A 143 14.21 8.10 -1.05
N LEU A 144 12.97 7.73 -0.78
CA LEU A 144 12.05 8.54 0.03
C LEU A 144 11.95 8.03 1.47
N CYS A 145 12.19 6.74 1.70
CA CYS A 145 12.11 6.15 3.02
C CYS A 145 13.22 5.14 3.26
N ASN A 146 13.76 5.15 4.46
CA ASN A 146 14.63 4.12 5.00
C ASN A 146 13.78 3.17 5.85
N VAL A 147 13.77 1.89 5.49
CA VAL A 147 12.91 0.85 6.07
C VAL A 147 13.73 -0.07 6.95
N GLU A 148 13.22 -0.36 8.15
CA GLU A 148 13.81 -1.33 9.06
C GLU A 148 13.02 -2.65 9.03
N TYR A 149 13.67 -3.73 8.54
CA TYR A 149 13.04 -5.06 8.51
C TYR A 149 13.11 -5.75 9.88
N GLN A 150 11.99 -5.81 10.57
CA GLN A 150 11.89 -6.49 11.85
C GLN A 150 11.91 -8.03 11.68
N PRO A 151 12.64 -8.76 12.54
CA PRO A 151 12.68 -10.23 12.51
C PRO A 151 11.29 -10.87 12.64
N ASP A 152 10.40 -10.23 13.41
CA ASP A 152 9.03 -10.70 13.70
C ASP A 152 7.97 -10.01 12.81
N GLY A 153 8.37 -9.34 11.74
CA GLY A 153 7.50 -8.58 10.86
C GLY A 153 6.36 -9.41 10.25
N SER A 154 5.28 -8.73 9.91
CA SER A 154 4.05 -9.34 9.37
C SER A 154 4.31 -10.18 8.12
N SER A 155 5.25 -9.78 7.28
CA SER A 155 5.61 -10.46 6.04
C SER A 155 6.17 -11.88 6.25
N ARG A 156 6.84 -12.15 7.37
CA ARG A 156 7.37 -13.47 7.72
C ARG A 156 6.33 -14.42 8.31
N ASN A 157 5.20 -13.89 8.76
CA ASN A 157 4.14 -14.64 9.46
C ASN A 157 2.86 -14.80 8.63
N MET A 158 2.97 -14.80 7.29
CA MET A 158 1.81 -14.80 6.38
C MET A 158 0.82 -15.94 6.61
N LEU A 159 1.28 -17.17 6.86
CA LEU A 159 0.37 -18.29 7.12
C LEU A 159 -0.47 -18.04 8.39
N ARG A 160 0.16 -17.54 9.45
CA ARG A 160 -0.54 -17.19 10.70
C ARG A 160 -1.54 -16.05 10.49
N GLN A 161 -1.16 -15.04 9.70
CA GLN A 161 -2.06 -13.96 9.31
C GLN A 161 -3.27 -14.49 8.53
N TYR A 162 -3.04 -15.35 7.54
CA TYR A 162 -4.08 -15.99 6.76
C TYR A 162 -5.09 -16.77 7.62
N LEU A 163 -4.57 -17.59 8.55
CA LEU A 163 -5.44 -18.36 9.45
C LEU A 163 -6.20 -17.47 10.44
N ARG A 164 -5.66 -16.33 10.85
CA ARG A 164 -6.29 -15.44 11.82
C ARG A 164 -7.31 -14.48 11.21
N ASN A 165 -7.12 -14.13 9.94
CA ASN A 165 -7.89 -13.08 9.27
C ASN A 165 -8.53 -13.58 7.96
N PRO A 166 -9.28 -14.71 7.97
CA PRO A 166 -9.78 -15.33 6.74
C PRO A 166 -10.78 -14.45 5.98
N GLN A 167 -11.59 -13.63 6.66
CA GLN A 167 -12.54 -12.72 6.00
C GLN A 167 -11.80 -11.62 5.24
N GLY A 168 -10.77 -11.01 5.86
CA GLY A 168 -9.94 -10.01 5.22
C GLY A 168 -9.22 -10.56 3.98
N PHE A 169 -8.70 -11.78 4.05
CA PHE A 169 -8.09 -12.44 2.88
C PHE A 169 -9.13 -12.81 1.82
N ALA A 170 -10.28 -13.36 2.19
CA ALA A 170 -11.37 -13.66 1.25
C ALA A 170 -11.83 -12.39 0.52
N PHE A 171 -12.00 -11.29 1.26
CA PHE A 171 -12.36 -9.99 0.68
C PHE A 171 -11.37 -9.57 -0.41
N ILE A 172 -10.06 -9.55 -0.12
CA ILE A 172 -9.03 -9.16 -1.09
C ILE A 172 -9.05 -10.05 -2.33
N ARG A 173 -9.16 -11.38 -2.16
CA ARG A 173 -9.20 -12.31 -3.29
C ARG A 173 -10.41 -12.06 -4.20
N LYS A 174 -11.57 -11.83 -3.59
CA LYS A 174 -12.80 -11.47 -4.33
C LYS A 174 -12.66 -10.13 -5.06
N GLU A 175 -12.05 -9.14 -4.44
CA GLU A 175 -11.83 -7.83 -5.07
C GLU A 175 -10.82 -7.93 -6.22
N ASN A 176 -9.73 -8.69 -6.08
CA ASN A 176 -8.76 -8.92 -7.14
C ASN A 176 -9.41 -9.44 -8.44
N LEU A 177 -10.37 -10.35 -8.33
CA LEU A 177 -11.08 -10.91 -9.52
C LEU A 177 -11.79 -9.83 -10.36
N LYS A 178 -12.08 -8.66 -9.80
CA LYS A 178 -12.71 -7.56 -10.53
C LYS A 178 -11.72 -6.76 -11.38
N TYR A 179 -10.46 -6.71 -10.98
CA TYR A 179 -9.48 -5.76 -11.50
C TYR A 179 -8.28 -6.42 -12.16
N ILE A 180 -7.88 -7.62 -11.73
CA ILE A 180 -6.74 -8.34 -12.28
C ILE A 180 -7.20 -9.11 -13.53
N LYS A 181 -6.54 -8.84 -14.67
CA LYS A 181 -6.88 -9.48 -15.96
C LYS A 181 -6.10 -10.78 -16.22
N ASP A 182 -5.04 -11.04 -15.47
CA ASP A 182 -4.25 -12.27 -15.61
C ASP A 182 -5.05 -13.47 -15.11
N TRP A 183 -5.42 -14.35 -16.04
CA TRP A 183 -6.22 -15.52 -15.73
C TRP A 183 -5.54 -16.50 -14.76
N LYS A 184 -4.19 -16.63 -14.78
CA LYS A 184 -3.44 -17.48 -13.85
C LYS A 184 -3.53 -16.96 -12.42
N ARG A 185 -3.37 -15.65 -12.24
CA ARG A 185 -3.57 -15.01 -10.94
C ARG A 185 -5.02 -15.16 -10.47
N ASN A 186 -5.98 -15.01 -11.37
CA ASN A 186 -7.40 -15.18 -11.05
C ASN A 186 -7.72 -16.60 -10.57
N VAL A 187 -7.15 -17.65 -11.19
CA VAL A 187 -7.31 -19.03 -10.71
C VAL A 187 -6.76 -19.20 -9.29
N ILE A 188 -5.57 -18.65 -9.03
CA ILE A 188 -4.97 -18.66 -7.69
C ILE A 188 -5.85 -17.91 -6.68
N ASP A 189 -6.36 -16.73 -7.06
CA ASP A 189 -7.25 -15.94 -6.19
C ASP A 189 -8.57 -16.69 -5.89
N VAL A 190 -9.15 -17.40 -6.85
CA VAL A 190 -10.33 -18.25 -6.62
C VAL A 190 -10.03 -19.36 -5.63
N ILE A 191 -8.91 -20.09 -5.80
CA ILE A 191 -8.52 -21.16 -4.88
C ILE A 191 -8.34 -20.62 -3.45
N HIS A 192 -7.64 -19.51 -3.30
CA HIS A 192 -7.44 -18.88 -2.00
C HIS A 192 -8.72 -18.30 -1.41
N TYR A 193 -9.61 -17.75 -2.24
CA TYR A 193 -10.92 -17.29 -1.80
C TYR A 193 -11.74 -18.44 -1.23
N CYS A 194 -11.83 -19.57 -1.93
CA CYS A 194 -12.53 -20.76 -1.46
C CYS A 194 -11.94 -21.29 -0.15
N SER A 195 -10.62 -21.35 -0.05
CA SER A 195 -9.92 -21.78 1.17
C SER A 195 -10.21 -20.86 2.35
N SER A 196 -10.14 -19.54 2.17
CA SER A 196 -10.46 -18.56 3.20
C SER A 196 -11.93 -18.68 3.65
N SER A 197 -12.85 -18.81 2.69
CA SER A 197 -14.29 -18.95 2.97
C SER A 197 -14.61 -20.20 3.78
N GLN A 198 -13.91 -21.31 3.52
CA GLN A 198 -14.06 -22.55 4.33
C GLN A 198 -13.59 -22.34 5.78
N ILE A 199 -12.53 -21.57 6.01
CA ILE A 199 -12.07 -21.25 7.36
C ILE A 199 -13.12 -20.40 8.10
N VAL A 200 -13.73 -19.44 7.42
CA VAL A 200 -14.82 -18.62 7.99
C VAL A 200 -15.98 -19.50 8.41
N LEU A 201 -16.46 -20.37 7.53
CA LEU A 201 -17.60 -21.28 7.80
C LEU A 201 -17.35 -22.23 8.98
N LYS A 202 -16.10 -22.66 9.21
CA LYS A 202 -15.75 -23.55 10.33
C LYS A 202 -15.66 -22.84 11.67
N ARG A 203 -15.72 -21.50 11.69
CA ARG A 203 -15.65 -20.67 12.90
C ARG A 203 -17.01 -20.19 13.38
N GLN A 204 -18.02 -20.29 12.54
CA GLN A 204 -19.45 -20.07 12.89
C GLN A 204 -20.04 -21.32 13.56
#